data_2d3422665dd8f2ccc0902a583ef6e4d1
#
_entry.id   2d3422665dd8f2ccc0902a583ef6e4d1
#
_cell.length_a   1.000
_cell.length_b   1.000
_cell.length_c   1.000
_cell.angle_alpha   90.00
_cell.angle_beta   90.00
_cell.angle_gamma   90.00
#
_symmetry.space_group_name_H-M   'P 1'
#
loop_
_entity.id
_entity.type
_entity.pdbx_description
1 polymer ?
#
loop_
_entity_poly.entity_id
_entity_poly.type
_entity_poly.pdbx_seq_one_letter_code
_entity_poly.pdbx_strand_id
1 'polypeptide(L)'
;MKKIIKKVLMILVSILKWEKKIPIVSIKEPNKLLDGKVALITGGSGGIGMAIAKKFIDSGCSVILAGTNAKKLNGCIEKLGKQAKAIVINMNDSSSFGDKIVEAASLFGKIDIFVNCHGVHTNRKGFNLLNVTEDDYDKVMNINLRGTYFICQNVAKYMIQNHVKGHILIISSQSAIEPSWSPYRLSKYGECGLISGFAQMLLPYGIIVNGLGPGPTATGMQDECFNGSIYTKDNPIERYTMPEEVAEYAKLLVSDLGNTVVGDTLYMSGGRGIIDKR
;
A
#
# COMPACT_ATOMS: atom_id res chain seq x y z
N MET A 1 51.04 22.36 24.08
CA MET A 1 49.68 22.94 24.23
C MET A 1 48.69 22.43 23.21
N LYS A 2 48.86 22.61 21.88
CA LYS A 2 47.88 22.20 20.87
C LYS A 2 47.47 20.67 20.89
N LYS A 3 48.40 19.75 21.18
CA LYS A 3 48.09 18.32 21.30
C LYS A 3 47.25 17.96 22.54
N ILE A 4 47.46 18.67 23.67
CA ILE A 4 46.72 18.44 24.90
C ILE A 4 45.27 18.98 24.75
N ILE A 5 45.12 20.16 24.13
CA ILE A 5 43.78 20.76 23.86
C ILE A 5 42.97 19.84 22.92
N LYS A 6 43.61 19.27 21.87
CA LYS A 6 42.93 18.31 20.95
C LYS A 6 42.50 17.04 21.68
N LYS A 7 43.32 16.54 22.62
CA LYS A 7 42.98 15.34 23.42
C LYS A 7 41.83 15.59 24.40
N VAL A 8 41.84 16.75 25.06
CA VAL A 8 40.74 17.19 25.96
C VAL A 8 39.45 17.42 25.19
N LEU A 9 39.51 18.03 23.98
CA LEU A 9 38.35 18.24 23.13
C LEU A 9 37.76 16.89 22.64
N MET A 10 38.62 15.91 22.30
CA MET A 10 38.17 14.57 21.93
C MET A 10 37.51 13.81 23.07
N ILE A 11 38.00 13.99 24.31
CA ILE A 11 37.38 13.40 25.51
C ILE A 11 36.02 14.09 25.78
N LEU A 12 35.94 15.41 25.72
CA LEU A 12 34.69 16.16 25.87
C LEU A 12 33.65 15.75 24.79
N VAL A 13 34.05 15.62 23.55
CA VAL A 13 33.19 15.13 22.46
C VAL A 13 32.74 13.68 22.69
N SER A 14 33.59 12.81 23.28
CA SER A 14 33.19 11.44 23.62
C SER A 14 32.23 11.37 24.82
N ILE A 15 32.31 12.29 25.75
CA ILE A 15 31.39 12.42 26.90
C ILE A 15 30.06 13.04 26.46
N LEU A 16 30.08 13.94 25.46
CA LEU A 16 28.90 14.59 24.89
C LEU A 16 28.26 13.78 23.73
N LYS A 17 28.79 12.61 23.41
CA LYS A 17 28.09 11.70 22.50
C LYS A 17 26.77 11.26 23.13
N TRP A 18 25.72 11.90 22.72
CA TRP A 18 24.36 11.47 23.00
C TRP A 18 24.19 10.07 22.41
N GLU A 19 24.18 9.05 23.26
CA GLU A 19 23.81 7.71 22.85
C GLU A 19 22.34 7.71 22.50
N LYS A 20 22.04 7.78 21.19
CA LYS A 20 20.69 7.59 20.71
C LYS A 20 20.37 6.10 20.88
N LYS A 21 19.68 5.73 21.94
CA LYS A 21 19.15 4.38 22.11
C LYS A 21 18.06 4.16 21.06
N ILE A 22 18.35 3.34 20.06
CA ILE A 22 17.37 2.91 19.07
C ILE A 22 16.82 1.59 19.60
N PRO A 23 15.53 1.52 19.98
CA PRO A 23 14.95 0.26 20.43
C PRO A 23 14.91 -0.71 19.22
N ILE A 24 15.49 -1.88 19.38
CA ILE A 24 15.26 -3.00 18.46
C ILE A 24 13.94 -3.61 18.88
N VAL A 25 12.95 -3.58 18.00
CA VAL A 25 11.62 -4.14 18.28
C VAL A 25 11.74 -5.66 18.39
N SER A 26 11.27 -6.22 19.49
CA SER A 26 11.15 -7.68 19.61
C SER A 26 10.11 -8.20 18.62
N ILE A 27 10.40 -9.33 17.98
CA ILE A 27 9.46 -9.99 17.08
C ILE A 27 8.25 -10.43 17.91
N LYS A 28 7.09 -9.84 17.63
CA LYS A 28 5.81 -10.22 18.24
C LYS A 28 5.36 -11.58 17.69
N GLU A 29 4.47 -12.23 18.43
CA GLU A 29 3.79 -13.43 17.92
C GLU A 29 3.13 -13.15 16.56
N PRO A 30 3.22 -14.07 15.58
CA PRO A 30 2.73 -13.84 14.21
C PRO A 30 1.27 -13.36 14.12
N ASN A 31 0.43 -13.76 15.09
CA ASN A 31 -0.99 -13.39 15.14
C ASN A 31 -1.25 -12.03 15.82
N LYS A 32 -0.21 -11.33 16.29
CA LYS A 32 -0.32 -10.04 16.99
C LYS A 32 0.57 -8.96 16.40
N LEU A 33 1.03 -9.14 15.16
CA LEU A 33 1.94 -8.18 14.52
C LEU A 33 1.34 -6.79 14.39
N LEU A 34 0.02 -6.68 14.25
CA LEU A 34 -0.71 -5.43 14.07
C LEU A 34 -1.61 -5.09 15.28
N ASP A 35 -1.35 -5.70 16.44
CA ASP A 35 -2.17 -5.51 17.63
C ASP A 35 -2.31 -4.04 18.03
N GLY A 36 -3.56 -3.60 18.21
CA GLY A 36 -3.91 -2.22 18.58
C GLY A 36 -3.68 -1.17 17.47
N LYS A 37 -3.29 -1.57 16.26
CA LYS A 37 -3.20 -0.67 15.09
C LYS A 37 -4.55 -0.44 14.43
N VAL A 38 -4.67 0.67 13.72
CA VAL A 38 -5.84 1.01 12.89
C VAL A 38 -5.38 1.21 11.45
N ALA A 39 -6.00 0.49 10.52
CA ALA A 39 -5.67 0.57 9.09
C ALA A 39 -6.82 1.17 8.28
N LEU A 40 -6.53 2.16 7.44
CA LEU A 40 -7.42 2.64 6.39
C LEU A 40 -7.03 1.95 5.06
N ILE A 41 -8.00 1.30 4.40
CA ILE A 41 -7.77 0.52 3.17
C ILE A 41 -8.67 1.04 2.06
N THR A 42 -8.12 1.76 1.07
CA THR A 42 -8.88 2.12 -0.14
C THR A 42 -9.03 0.91 -1.06
N GLY A 43 -10.11 0.86 -1.84
CA GLY A 43 -10.42 -0.36 -2.60
C GLY A 43 -10.75 -1.56 -1.70
N GLY A 44 -11.11 -1.30 -0.44
CA GLY A 44 -11.31 -2.31 0.60
C GLY A 44 -12.39 -3.35 0.32
N SER A 45 -13.34 -3.06 -0.57
CA SER A 45 -14.36 -4.03 -1.01
C SER A 45 -13.95 -4.86 -2.24
N GLY A 46 -12.74 -4.66 -2.78
CA GLY A 46 -12.14 -5.49 -3.83
C GLY A 46 -11.54 -6.80 -3.27
N GLY A 47 -11.19 -7.75 -4.15
CA GLY A 47 -10.66 -9.05 -3.72
C GLY A 47 -9.39 -8.94 -2.87
N ILE A 48 -8.38 -8.18 -3.32
CA ILE A 48 -7.13 -7.96 -2.57
C ILE A 48 -7.39 -7.15 -1.30
N GLY A 49 -8.14 -6.04 -1.40
CA GLY A 49 -8.44 -5.19 -0.24
C GLY A 49 -9.19 -5.92 0.87
N MET A 50 -10.12 -6.79 0.52
CA MET A 50 -10.87 -7.61 1.48
C MET A 50 -9.98 -8.67 2.14
N ALA A 51 -9.09 -9.32 1.38
CA ALA A 51 -8.14 -10.28 1.93
C ALA A 51 -7.16 -9.62 2.91
N ILE A 52 -6.64 -8.43 2.55
CA ILE A 52 -5.78 -7.62 3.42
C ILE A 52 -6.53 -7.24 4.70
N ALA A 53 -7.77 -6.75 4.59
CA ALA A 53 -8.59 -6.38 5.76
C ALA A 53 -8.78 -7.55 6.71
N LYS A 54 -9.15 -8.72 6.18
CA LYS A 54 -9.31 -9.94 6.99
C LYS A 54 -8.01 -10.32 7.69
N LYS A 55 -6.89 -10.36 6.95
CA LYS A 55 -5.58 -10.71 7.52
C LYS A 55 -5.12 -9.71 8.61
N PHE A 56 -5.41 -8.42 8.44
CA PHE A 56 -5.08 -7.40 9.42
C PHE A 56 -5.90 -7.58 10.70
N ILE A 57 -7.21 -7.87 10.58
CA ILE A 57 -8.07 -8.19 11.73
C ILE A 57 -7.57 -9.43 12.47
N ASP A 58 -7.24 -10.50 11.74
CA ASP A 58 -6.67 -11.73 12.31
C ASP A 58 -5.32 -11.48 13.03
N SER A 59 -4.69 -10.33 12.77
CA SER A 59 -3.42 -9.90 13.37
C SER A 59 -3.59 -8.83 14.46
N GLY A 60 -4.84 -8.57 14.93
CA GLY A 60 -5.15 -7.65 16.02
C GLY A 60 -5.44 -6.20 15.58
N CYS A 61 -5.54 -5.91 14.28
CA CYS A 61 -5.79 -4.58 13.74
C CYS A 61 -7.30 -4.28 13.66
N SER A 62 -7.69 -3.03 13.88
CA SER A 62 -9.00 -2.53 13.43
C SER A 62 -8.89 -1.97 12.02
N VAL A 63 -9.89 -2.18 11.16
CA VAL A 63 -9.82 -1.76 9.75
C VAL A 63 -10.96 -0.83 9.36
N ILE A 64 -10.64 0.13 8.50
CA ILE A 64 -11.59 1.06 7.88
C ILE A 64 -11.54 0.81 6.38
N LEU A 65 -12.61 0.27 5.81
CA LEU A 65 -12.70 0.03 4.39
C LEU A 65 -13.19 1.27 3.67
N ALA A 66 -12.44 1.75 2.68
CA ALA A 66 -12.84 2.86 1.84
C ALA A 66 -13.10 2.42 0.39
N GLY A 67 -14.11 3.01 -0.23
CA GLY A 67 -14.51 2.79 -1.62
C GLY A 67 -15.70 3.66 -2.00
N THR A 68 -16.18 3.54 -3.24
CA THR A 68 -17.29 4.39 -3.75
C THR A 68 -18.68 3.78 -3.52
N ASN A 69 -18.79 2.47 -3.35
CA ASN A 69 -20.07 1.76 -3.23
C ASN A 69 -20.36 1.40 -1.78
N ALA A 70 -21.19 2.22 -1.12
CA ALA A 70 -21.60 2.03 0.28
C ALA A 70 -22.24 0.66 0.54
N LYS A 71 -23.11 0.18 -0.35
CA LYS A 71 -23.80 -1.12 -0.19
C LYS A 71 -22.79 -2.28 -0.19
N LYS A 72 -21.80 -2.25 -1.12
CA LYS A 72 -20.76 -3.27 -1.18
C LYS A 72 -19.84 -3.22 0.06
N LEU A 73 -19.50 -2.02 0.52
CA LEU A 73 -18.72 -1.81 1.75
C LEU A 73 -19.46 -2.40 2.97
N ASN A 74 -20.74 -2.10 3.14
CA ASN A 74 -21.53 -2.62 4.26
C ASN A 74 -21.58 -4.16 4.27
N GLY A 75 -21.78 -4.79 3.12
CA GLY A 75 -21.72 -6.25 3.03
C GLY A 75 -20.33 -6.85 3.37
N CYS A 76 -19.24 -6.08 3.16
CA CYS A 76 -17.91 -6.47 3.63
C CYS A 76 -17.79 -6.34 5.16
N ILE A 77 -18.30 -5.25 5.73
CA ILE A 77 -18.27 -5.02 7.19
C ILE A 77 -19.03 -6.12 7.95
N GLU A 78 -20.21 -6.51 7.46
CA GLU A 78 -20.99 -7.61 8.06
C GLU A 78 -20.16 -8.91 8.15
N LYS A 79 -19.35 -9.20 7.14
CA LYS A 79 -18.48 -10.39 7.11
C LYS A 79 -17.25 -10.27 8.02
N LEU A 80 -16.73 -9.06 8.22
CA LEU A 80 -15.52 -8.80 8.99
C LEU A 80 -15.79 -8.55 10.48
N GLY A 81 -17.01 -8.17 10.86
CA GLY A 81 -17.42 -8.00 12.25
C GLY A 81 -17.00 -6.67 12.87
N LYS A 82 -16.93 -6.64 14.21
CA LYS A 82 -16.81 -5.42 15.03
C LYS A 82 -15.53 -4.58 14.77
N GLN A 83 -14.47 -5.22 14.32
CA GLN A 83 -13.18 -4.57 14.05
C GLN A 83 -13.13 -3.90 12.68
N ALA A 84 -14.23 -3.91 11.94
CA ALA A 84 -14.33 -3.28 10.64
C ALA A 84 -15.36 -2.15 10.63
N LYS A 85 -15.01 -1.03 9.99
CA LYS A 85 -15.90 0.10 9.68
C LYS A 85 -15.70 0.51 8.22
N ALA A 86 -16.60 1.32 7.70
CA ALA A 86 -16.56 1.76 6.31
C ALA A 86 -16.70 3.26 6.17
N ILE A 87 -16.11 3.79 5.11
CA ILE A 87 -16.24 5.19 4.68
C ILE A 87 -16.32 5.26 3.16
N VAL A 88 -17.13 6.18 2.65
CA VAL A 88 -17.19 6.44 1.20
C VAL A 88 -16.12 7.45 0.82
N ILE A 89 -15.18 7.03 -0.05
CA ILE A 89 -14.14 7.89 -0.64
C ILE A 89 -14.14 7.69 -2.15
N ASN A 90 -14.28 8.79 -2.90
CA ASN A 90 -14.20 8.80 -4.35
C ASN A 90 -12.81 9.29 -4.79
N MET A 91 -12.03 8.44 -5.44
CA MET A 91 -10.66 8.75 -5.85
C MET A 91 -10.54 9.85 -6.91
N ASN A 92 -11.64 10.20 -7.60
CA ASN A 92 -11.68 11.34 -8.50
C ASN A 92 -11.86 12.68 -7.78
N ASP A 93 -12.31 12.69 -6.53
CA ASP A 93 -12.54 13.88 -5.73
C ASP A 93 -11.45 14.13 -4.70
N SER A 94 -10.29 14.57 -5.19
CA SER A 94 -9.14 14.83 -4.32
C SER A 94 -9.34 16.01 -3.37
N SER A 95 -10.33 16.88 -3.62
CA SER A 95 -10.64 18.02 -2.74
C SER A 95 -11.22 17.58 -1.41
N SER A 96 -11.93 16.44 -1.38
CA SER A 96 -12.54 15.89 -0.17
C SER A 96 -11.57 15.04 0.70
N PHE A 97 -10.38 14.70 0.21
CA PHE A 97 -9.52 13.73 0.90
C PHE A 97 -9.14 14.15 2.32
N GLY A 98 -8.85 15.44 2.55
CA GLY A 98 -8.49 15.93 3.88
C GLY A 98 -9.58 15.62 4.91
N ASP A 99 -10.82 16.03 4.62
CA ASP A 99 -11.96 15.82 5.49
C ASP A 99 -12.27 14.32 5.65
N LYS A 100 -12.18 13.56 4.57
CA LYS A 100 -12.39 12.10 4.60
C LYS A 100 -11.36 11.34 5.42
N ILE A 101 -10.12 11.77 5.46
CA ILE A 101 -9.09 11.17 6.34
C ILE A 101 -9.40 11.48 7.81
N VAL A 102 -9.82 12.70 8.13
CA VAL A 102 -10.24 13.07 9.50
C VAL A 102 -11.48 12.28 9.92
N GLU A 103 -12.49 12.18 9.05
CA GLU A 103 -13.69 11.38 9.27
C GLU A 103 -13.32 9.90 9.50
N ALA A 104 -12.45 9.32 8.67
CA ALA A 104 -11.98 7.95 8.84
C ALA A 104 -11.27 7.74 10.18
N ALA A 105 -10.37 8.66 10.54
CA ALA A 105 -9.64 8.59 11.80
C ALA A 105 -10.57 8.60 13.02
N SER A 106 -11.66 9.36 12.99
CA SER A 106 -12.64 9.44 14.07
C SER A 106 -13.34 8.11 14.37
N LEU A 107 -13.40 7.19 13.39
CA LEU A 107 -14.07 5.91 13.55
C LEU A 107 -13.43 4.99 14.61
N PHE A 108 -12.09 5.00 14.70
CA PHE A 108 -11.33 4.24 15.70
C PHE A 108 -10.29 5.11 16.45
N GLY A 109 -10.39 6.44 16.34
CA GLY A 109 -9.56 7.40 17.05
C GLY A 109 -8.20 7.71 16.41
N LYS A 110 -7.76 6.93 15.42
CA LYS A 110 -6.47 7.11 14.72
C LYS A 110 -6.40 6.38 13.41
N ILE A 111 -5.34 6.64 12.63
CA ILE A 111 -4.90 5.84 11.49
C ILE A 111 -3.39 5.61 11.62
N ASP A 112 -2.97 4.38 11.91
CA ASP A 112 -1.56 3.99 11.98
C ASP A 112 -1.03 3.47 10.65
N ILE A 113 -1.91 2.87 9.83
CA ILE A 113 -1.58 2.20 8.59
C ILE A 113 -2.52 2.70 7.49
N PHE A 114 -1.95 3.05 6.35
CA PHE A 114 -2.72 3.31 5.15
C PHE A 114 -2.35 2.30 4.05
N VAL A 115 -3.36 1.63 3.49
CA VAL A 115 -3.18 0.74 2.34
C VAL A 115 -3.94 1.30 1.15
N ASN A 116 -3.20 1.72 0.14
CA ASN A 116 -3.77 2.16 -1.12
C ASN A 116 -3.95 0.95 -2.05
N CYS A 117 -5.14 0.36 -2.06
CA CYS A 117 -5.45 -0.86 -2.84
C CYS A 117 -6.49 -0.61 -3.94
N HIS A 118 -6.80 0.67 -4.24
CA HIS A 118 -7.68 0.98 -5.36
C HIS A 118 -6.92 0.96 -6.69
N GLY A 119 -7.66 0.71 -7.77
CA GLY A 119 -7.15 0.82 -9.12
C GLY A 119 -8.20 0.38 -10.12
N VAL A 120 -8.15 0.99 -11.30
CA VAL A 120 -8.99 0.65 -12.44
C VAL A 120 -8.11 0.42 -13.66
N HIS A 121 -8.60 -0.39 -14.60
CA HIS A 121 -7.99 -0.53 -15.92
C HIS A 121 -9.07 -0.43 -16.99
N THR A 122 -8.66 -0.20 -18.23
CA THR A 122 -9.58 -0.23 -19.36
C THR A 122 -9.88 -1.68 -19.70
N ASN A 123 -11.15 -2.05 -19.61
CA ASN A 123 -11.63 -3.40 -19.91
C ASN A 123 -12.60 -3.35 -21.09
N ARG A 124 -12.04 -3.34 -22.32
CA ARG A 124 -12.82 -3.46 -23.55
C ARG A 124 -12.14 -4.40 -24.53
N LYS A 125 -12.96 -5.14 -25.27
CA LYS A 125 -12.46 -6.10 -26.27
C LYS A 125 -11.60 -5.40 -27.32
N GLY A 126 -10.43 -5.96 -27.60
CA GLY A 126 -9.51 -5.43 -28.61
C GLY A 126 -8.71 -4.19 -28.19
N PHE A 127 -8.68 -3.87 -26.87
CA PHE A 127 -7.90 -2.75 -26.35
C PHE A 127 -6.41 -2.92 -26.63
N ASN A 128 -5.80 -1.92 -27.28
CA ASN A 128 -4.36 -1.86 -27.58
C ASN A 128 -3.90 -0.41 -27.73
N LEU A 129 -2.59 -0.18 -27.87
CA LEU A 129 -2.00 1.15 -27.98
C LEU A 129 -2.66 2.07 -29.02
N LEU A 130 -3.01 1.52 -30.18
CA LEU A 130 -3.51 2.30 -31.33
C LEU A 130 -4.96 2.79 -31.14
N ASN A 131 -5.68 2.27 -30.15
CA ASN A 131 -7.08 2.61 -29.92
C ASN A 131 -7.35 3.12 -28.48
N VAL A 132 -6.31 3.46 -27.73
CA VAL A 132 -6.46 4.22 -26.45
C VAL A 132 -7.08 5.58 -26.75
N THR A 133 -8.18 5.91 -26.05
CA THR A 133 -8.79 7.24 -26.14
C THR A 133 -8.29 8.13 -24.99
N GLU A 134 -8.47 9.45 -25.12
CA GLU A 134 -8.18 10.40 -24.02
C GLU A 134 -9.00 10.07 -22.78
N ASP A 135 -10.27 9.68 -22.93
CA ASP A 135 -11.14 9.27 -21.82
C ASP A 135 -10.59 8.01 -21.11
N ASP A 136 -10.09 7.00 -21.87
CA ASP A 136 -9.44 5.84 -21.29
C ASP A 136 -8.22 6.25 -20.47
N TYR A 137 -7.40 7.14 -21.01
CA TYR A 137 -6.20 7.65 -20.38
C TYR A 137 -6.53 8.43 -19.12
N ASP A 138 -7.39 9.43 -19.22
CA ASP A 138 -7.75 10.32 -18.11
C ASP A 138 -8.43 9.56 -16.98
N LYS A 139 -9.36 8.66 -17.28
CA LYS A 139 -10.00 7.84 -16.27
C LYS A 139 -9.00 7.02 -15.45
N VAL A 140 -8.06 6.36 -16.13
CA VAL A 140 -7.09 5.51 -15.45
C VAL A 140 -6.08 6.35 -14.70
N MET A 141 -5.52 7.38 -15.32
CA MET A 141 -4.50 8.23 -14.69
C MET A 141 -5.05 9.04 -13.52
N ASN A 142 -6.27 9.57 -13.65
CA ASN A 142 -6.90 10.33 -12.57
C ASN A 142 -7.18 9.47 -11.34
N ILE A 143 -7.67 8.24 -11.52
CA ILE A 143 -7.95 7.35 -10.40
C ILE A 143 -6.65 6.75 -9.84
N ASN A 144 -5.83 6.10 -10.70
CA ASN A 144 -4.71 5.32 -10.23
C ASN A 144 -3.54 6.18 -9.76
N LEU A 145 -3.11 7.17 -10.55
CA LEU A 145 -1.90 7.93 -10.25
C LEU A 145 -2.19 9.23 -9.51
N ARG A 146 -3.07 10.09 -10.06
CA ARG A 146 -3.42 11.35 -9.42
C ARG A 146 -4.12 11.12 -8.08
N GLY A 147 -5.09 10.20 -8.04
CA GLY A 147 -5.80 9.84 -6.81
C GLY A 147 -4.84 9.29 -5.75
N THR A 148 -3.94 8.37 -6.12
CA THR A 148 -2.91 7.83 -5.23
C THR A 148 -2.01 8.93 -4.68
N TYR A 149 -1.52 9.85 -5.52
CA TYR A 149 -0.68 10.95 -5.08
C TYR A 149 -1.35 11.77 -3.97
N PHE A 150 -2.56 12.27 -4.23
CA PHE A 150 -3.21 13.18 -3.32
C PHE A 150 -3.78 12.51 -2.06
N ILE A 151 -4.25 11.26 -2.13
CA ILE A 151 -4.70 10.55 -0.93
C ILE A 151 -3.51 10.25 -0.01
N CYS A 152 -2.38 9.78 -0.56
CA CYS A 152 -1.16 9.55 0.21
C CYS A 152 -0.62 10.84 0.83
N GLN A 153 -0.67 11.98 0.10
CA GLN A 153 -0.28 13.28 0.63
C GLN A 153 -1.15 13.69 1.83
N ASN A 154 -2.48 13.50 1.75
CA ASN A 154 -3.38 13.86 2.83
C ASN A 154 -3.21 12.93 4.06
N VAL A 155 -3.01 11.63 3.83
CA VAL A 155 -2.66 10.68 4.90
C VAL A 155 -1.33 11.08 5.57
N ALA A 156 -0.31 11.41 4.78
CA ALA A 156 0.98 11.85 5.32
C ALA A 156 0.84 13.13 6.16
N LYS A 157 0.08 14.13 5.69
CA LYS A 157 -0.23 15.35 6.47
C LYS A 157 -0.90 14.99 7.79
N TYR A 158 -1.92 14.12 7.77
CA TYR A 158 -2.59 13.65 8.97
C TYR A 158 -1.61 12.97 9.94
N MET A 159 -0.79 12.03 9.46
CA MET A 159 0.18 11.31 10.29
C MET A 159 1.21 12.27 10.91
N ILE A 160 1.73 13.24 10.16
CA ILE A 160 2.69 14.23 10.65
C ILE A 160 2.06 15.11 11.72
N GLN A 161 0.86 15.65 11.47
CA GLN A 161 0.15 16.54 12.41
C GLN A 161 -0.23 15.85 13.70
N ASN A 162 -0.50 14.54 13.66
CA ASN A 162 -0.87 13.75 14.84
C ASN A 162 0.31 12.94 15.42
N HIS A 163 1.55 13.20 14.96
CA HIS A 163 2.78 12.53 15.42
C HIS A 163 2.71 10.99 15.30
N VAL A 164 1.99 10.48 14.32
CA VAL A 164 1.86 9.05 14.05
C VAL A 164 3.08 8.57 13.27
N LYS A 165 3.85 7.66 13.86
CA LYS A 165 4.88 6.88 13.17
C LYS A 165 4.23 5.64 12.57
N GLY A 166 3.87 5.71 11.30
CA GLY A 166 3.00 4.74 10.66
C GLY A 166 3.54 4.20 9.34
N HIS A 167 2.70 3.44 8.65
CA HIS A 167 3.04 2.84 7.37
C HIS A 167 2.06 3.24 6.28
N ILE A 168 2.59 3.53 5.09
CA ILE A 168 1.83 3.71 3.85
C ILE A 168 2.25 2.58 2.90
N LEU A 169 1.30 1.74 2.50
CA LEU A 169 1.51 0.66 1.54
C LEU A 169 0.70 0.93 0.27
N ILE A 170 1.36 0.97 -0.87
CA ILE A 170 0.72 1.14 -2.18
C ILE A 170 0.69 -0.21 -2.89
N ILE A 171 -0.51 -0.71 -3.19
CA ILE A 171 -0.68 -1.91 -4.00
C ILE A 171 -0.58 -1.51 -5.47
N SER A 172 0.62 -1.65 -6.00
CA SER A 172 0.93 -1.42 -7.40
C SER A 172 0.58 -2.64 -8.26
N SER A 173 1.46 -3.04 -9.15
CA SER A 173 1.29 -4.23 -10.00
C SER A 173 2.65 -4.66 -10.56
N GLN A 174 2.81 -5.95 -10.85
CA GLN A 174 3.92 -6.42 -11.67
C GLN A 174 3.98 -5.72 -13.05
N SER A 175 2.85 -5.18 -13.52
CA SER A 175 2.79 -4.39 -14.76
C SER A 175 3.68 -3.14 -14.73
N ALA A 176 4.13 -2.70 -13.57
CA ALA A 176 5.10 -1.60 -13.42
C ALA A 176 6.50 -1.95 -13.92
N ILE A 177 6.86 -3.25 -13.99
CA ILE A 177 8.16 -3.72 -14.52
C ILE A 177 8.07 -4.25 -15.95
N GLU A 178 6.90 -4.12 -16.58
CA GLU A 178 6.69 -4.47 -17.98
C GLU A 178 6.65 -3.21 -18.87
N PRO A 179 6.86 -3.34 -20.20
CA PRO A 179 6.74 -2.21 -21.13
C PRO A 179 5.41 -1.47 -20.99
N SER A 180 5.44 -0.16 -20.74
CA SER A 180 4.29 0.67 -20.32
C SER A 180 3.54 1.25 -21.52
N TRP A 181 2.91 0.42 -22.35
CA TRP A 181 2.15 0.82 -23.52
C TRP A 181 0.70 1.28 -23.24
N SER A 182 0.16 1.01 -22.04
CA SER A 182 -1.22 1.38 -21.69
C SER A 182 -1.25 2.36 -20.52
N PRO A 183 -2.31 3.18 -20.37
CA PRO A 183 -2.48 4.07 -19.22
C PRO A 183 -2.35 3.34 -17.89
N TYR A 184 -2.89 2.11 -17.80
CA TYR A 184 -2.77 1.29 -16.60
C TYR A 184 -1.31 0.98 -16.25
N ARG A 185 -0.52 0.46 -17.20
CA ARG A 185 0.89 0.14 -16.98
C ARG A 185 1.69 1.40 -16.62
N LEU A 186 1.42 2.51 -17.34
CA LEU A 186 2.05 3.79 -17.07
C LEU A 186 1.71 4.29 -15.66
N SER A 187 0.43 4.16 -15.22
CA SER A 187 0.04 4.55 -13.87
C SER A 187 0.76 3.72 -12.81
N LYS A 188 0.89 2.40 -13.02
CA LYS A 188 1.58 1.49 -12.09
C LYS A 188 3.09 1.72 -12.05
N TYR A 189 3.72 2.05 -13.17
CA TYR A 189 5.10 2.51 -13.22
C TYR A 189 5.29 3.83 -12.44
N GLY A 190 4.36 4.79 -12.63
CA GLY A 190 4.37 6.05 -11.89
C GLY A 190 4.20 5.87 -10.38
N GLU A 191 3.39 4.90 -9.93
CA GLU A 191 3.26 4.58 -8.50
C GLU A 191 4.59 4.14 -7.88
N CYS A 192 5.46 3.43 -8.59
CA CYS A 192 6.78 3.06 -8.07
C CYS A 192 7.67 4.29 -7.82
N GLY A 193 7.59 5.30 -8.70
CA GLY A 193 8.25 6.59 -8.47
C GLY A 193 7.67 7.33 -7.26
N LEU A 194 6.35 7.29 -7.07
CA LEU A 194 5.70 7.86 -5.87
C LEU A 194 6.15 7.17 -4.59
N ILE A 195 6.24 5.84 -4.58
CA ILE A 195 6.67 5.06 -3.41
C ILE A 195 8.05 5.52 -2.94
N SER A 196 9.04 5.56 -3.84
CA SER A 196 10.40 5.98 -3.49
C SER A 196 10.47 7.45 -3.08
N GLY A 197 9.75 8.35 -3.78
CA GLY A 197 9.71 9.77 -3.47
C GLY A 197 9.05 10.06 -2.12
N PHE A 198 7.91 9.46 -1.83
CA PHE A 198 7.25 9.61 -0.53
C PHE A 198 8.08 8.99 0.59
N ALA A 199 8.70 7.83 0.38
CA ALA A 199 9.58 7.21 1.37
C ALA A 199 10.71 8.16 1.77
N GLN A 200 11.41 8.76 0.80
CA GLN A 200 12.47 9.71 1.04
C GLN A 200 11.99 10.92 1.87
N MET A 201 10.82 11.47 1.52
CA MET A 201 10.30 12.67 2.16
C MET A 201 9.69 12.43 3.55
N LEU A 202 9.16 11.22 3.80
CA LEU A 202 8.39 10.92 5.00
C LEU A 202 9.19 10.17 6.08
N LEU A 203 10.31 9.54 5.71
CA LEU A 203 11.18 8.84 6.65
C LEU A 203 11.66 9.71 7.85
N PRO A 204 12.00 11.01 7.69
CA PRO A 204 12.35 11.88 8.82
C PRO A 204 11.24 12.02 9.87
N TYR A 205 9.99 11.79 9.50
CA TYR A 205 8.83 11.80 10.40
C TYR A 205 8.53 10.43 11.01
N GLY A 206 9.32 9.40 10.66
CA GLY A 206 9.10 8.02 11.10
C GLY A 206 7.95 7.33 10.36
N ILE A 207 7.55 7.83 9.20
CA ILE A 207 6.54 7.22 8.34
C ILE A 207 7.25 6.41 7.26
N ILE A 208 6.90 5.12 7.16
CA ILE A 208 7.51 4.19 6.22
C ILE A 208 6.57 3.98 5.05
N VAL A 209 7.12 4.11 3.84
CA VAL A 209 6.35 3.93 2.60
C VAL A 209 6.97 2.82 1.77
N ASN A 210 6.14 1.85 1.38
CA ASN A 210 6.53 0.74 0.52
C ASN A 210 5.45 0.41 -0.51
N GLY A 211 5.82 -0.38 -1.49
CA GLY A 211 4.93 -0.93 -2.51
C GLY A 211 4.83 -2.45 -2.46
N LEU A 212 3.73 -2.95 -2.96
CA LEU A 212 3.53 -4.37 -3.25
C LEU A 212 2.96 -4.50 -4.66
N GLY A 213 3.66 -5.22 -5.53
CA GLY A 213 3.31 -5.37 -6.94
C GLY A 213 2.86 -6.80 -7.28
N PRO A 214 1.58 -7.15 -7.03
CA PRO A 214 1.06 -8.47 -7.38
C PRO A 214 1.07 -8.70 -8.88
N GLY A 215 1.28 -9.97 -9.28
CA GLY A 215 0.98 -10.48 -10.61
C GLY A 215 -0.51 -10.71 -10.82
N PRO A 216 -0.87 -11.48 -11.84
CA PRO A 216 -2.25 -11.92 -12.05
C PRO A 216 -2.79 -12.57 -10.77
N THR A 217 -3.83 -11.96 -10.19
CA THR A 217 -4.38 -12.38 -8.89
C THR A 217 -5.82 -12.85 -9.08
N ALA A 218 -6.19 -13.95 -8.42
CA ALA A 218 -7.52 -14.54 -8.49
C ALA A 218 -8.56 -13.65 -7.78
N THR A 219 -9.05 -12.64 -8.48
CA THR A 219 -10.04 -11.67 -7.98
C THR A 219 -11.12 -11.41 -9.02
N GLY A 220 -12.23 -10.80 -8.63
CA GLY A 220 -13.31 -10.39 -9.54
C GLY A 220 -12.87 -9.41 -10.66
N MET A 221 -11.68 -8.83 -10.60
CA MET A 221 -11.10 -8.06 -11.71
C MET A 221 -10.67 -8.96 -12.88
N GLN A 222 -10.53 -10.26 -12.63
CA GLN A 222 -10.15 -11.31 -13.58
C GLN A 222 -11.33 -12.24 -13.94
N ASP A 223 -12.57 -11.85 -13.55
CA ASP A 223 -13.77 -12.75 -13.66
C ASP A 223 -14.00 -13.32 -15.05
N GLU A 224 -13.67 -12.61 -16.12
CA GLU A 224 -13.78 -13.12 -17.49
C GLU A 224 -12.76 -14.24 -17.81
N CYS A 225 -11.67 -14.33 -17.06
CA CYS A 225 -10.60 -15.30 -17.24
C CYS A 225 -10.57 -16.38 -16.15
N PHE A 226 -11.14 -16.07 -14.96
CA PHE A 226 -11.13 -16.96 -13.80
C PHE A 226 -12.38 -17.85 -13.79
N ASN A 227 -12.25 -19.02 -14.36
CA ASN A 227 -13.32 -20.05 -14.41
C ASN A 227 -13.31 -21.00 -13.19
N GLY A 228 -12.80 -20.54 -12.05
CA GLY A 228 -12.66 -21.36 -10.82
C GLY A 228 -11.35 -22.17 -10.75
N SER A 229 -10.51 -22.14 -11.78
CA SER A 229 -9.18 -22.75 -11.78
C SER A 229 -8.13 -21.73 -11.38
N ILE A 230 -7.22 -22.09 -10.47
CA ILE A 230 -6.03 -21.27 -10.15
C ILE A 230 -4.97 -21.29 -11.27
N TYR A 231 -5.10 -22.16 -12.25
CA TYR A 231 -4.15 -22.29 -13.34
C TYR A 231 -4.25 -21.13 -14.33
N THR A 232 -3.10 -20.58 -14.73
CA THR A 232 -2.99 -19.63 -15.83
C THR A 232 -1.64 -19.74 -16.53
N LYS A 233 -1.64 -19.62 -17.85
CA LYS A 233 -0.41 -19.56 -18.67
C LYS A 233 0.27 -18.18 -18.62
N ASP A 234 -0.43 -17.18 -18.13
CA ASP A 234 0.05 -15.79 -18.09
C ASP A 234 1.10 -15.54 -17.00
N ASN A 235 1.34 -16.54 -16.16
CA ASN A 235 2.31 -16.46 -15.08
C ASN A 235 3.34 -17.60 -15.23
N PRO A 236 4.65 -17.34 -15.15
CA PRO A 236 5.69 -18.37 -15.17
C PRO A 236 5.51 -19.50 -14.17
N ILE A 237 4.94 -19.25 -13.00
CA ILE A 237 4.60 -20.30 -12.03
C ILE A 237 3.29 -21.03 -12.34
N GLU A 238 2.68 -20.77 -13.51
CA GLU A 238 1.49 -21.41 -14.06
C GLU A 238 0.23 -21.32 -13.19
N ARG A 239 0.17 -20.38 -12.26
CA ARG A 239 -1.03 -20.10 -11.45
C ARG A 239 -1.22 -18.63 -11.16
N TYR A 240 -2.43 -18.26 -10.81
CA TYR A 240 -2.73 -16.96 -10.22
C TYR A 240 -2.09 -16.84 -8.83
N THR A 241 -1.71 -15.62 -8.46
CA THR A 241 -1.47 -15.25 -7.06
C THR A 241 -2.81 -15.23 -6.33
N MET A 242 -2.86 -15.74 -5.11
CA MET A 242 -4.07 -15.68 -4.29
C MET A 242 -4.12 -14.36 -3.51
N PRO A 243 -5.30 -13.74 -3.33
CA PRO A 243 -5.44 -12.53 -2.52
C PRO A 243 -4.87 -12.69 -1.10
N GLU A 244 -4.97 -13.88 -0.53
CA GLU A 244 -4.45 -14.22 0.79
C GLU A 244 -2.91 -14.18 0.83
N GLU A 245 -2.23 -14.57 -0.25
CA GLU A 245 -0.78 -14.46 -0.37
C GLU A 245 -0.37 -12.98 -0.36
N VAL A 246 -1.08 -12.12 -1.12
CA VAL A 246 -0.85 -10.68 -1.12
C VAL A 246 -1.04 -10.09 0.29
N ALA A 247 -2.06 -10.55 1.02
CA ALA A 247 -2.37 -10.07 2.35
C ALA A 247 -1.28 -10.43 3.38
N GLU A 248 -0.61 -11.59 3.26
CA GLU A 248 0.51 -11.97 4.12
C GLU A 248 1.69 -11.00 3.96
N TYR A 249 2.09 -10.69 2.71
CA TYR A 249 3.16 -9.73 2.47
C TYR A 249 2.76 -8.30 2.84
N ALA A 250 1.50 -7.91 2.64
CA ALA A 250 1.00 -6.62 3.09
C ALA A 250 1.13 -6.50 4.62
N LYS A 251 0.70 -7.52 5.38
CA LYS A 251 0.86 -7.57 6.85
C LYS A 251 2.32 -7.41 7.28
N LEU A 252 3.24 -8.13 6.61
CA LEU A 252 4.66 -8.06 6.91
C LEU A 252 5.19 -6.63 6.72
N LEU A 253 4.92 -6.01 5.57
CA LEU A 253 5.45 -4.70 5.19
C LEU A 253 4.93 -3.55 6.05
N VAL A 254 3.73 -3.68 6.66
CA VAL A 254 3.15 -2.64 7.53
C VAL A 254 3.31 -2.96 9.02
N SER A 255 3.99 -4.03 9.37
CA SER A 255 4.35 -4.37 10.74
C SER A 255 5.74 -3.85 11.10
N ASP A 256 6.11 -3.97 12.38
CA ASP A 256 7.45 -3.61 12.84
C ASP A 256 8.57 -4.39 12.12
N LEU A 257 8.26 -5.57 11.55
CA LEU A 257 9.21 -6.33 10.72
C LEU A 257 9.51 -5.63 9.39
N GLY A 258 8.57 -4.82 8.88
CA GLY A 258 8.74 -4.04 7.66
C GLY A 258 9.54 -2.75 7.84
N ASN A 259 9.91 -2.37 9.06
CA ASN A 259 10.56 -1.08 9.36
C ASN A 259 11.91 -0.89 8.67
N THR A 260 12.58 -1.95 8.24
CA THR A 260 13.86 -1.90 7.53
C THR A 260 13.71 -1.93 6.01
N VAL A 261 12.50 -2.11 5.49
CA VAL A 261 12.16 -1.99 4.06
C VAL A 261 11.58 -0.61 3.84
N VAL A 262 12.24 0.22 3.04
CA VAL A 262 11.87 1.64 2.89
C VAL A 262 12.00 2.06 1.44
N GLY A 263 10.89 2.49 0.85
CA GLY A 263 10.85 3.03 -0.52
C GLY A 263 10.95 1.97 -1.61
N ASP A 264 10.78 0.71 -1.27
CA ASP A 264 10.90 -0.40 -2.22
C ASP A 264 9.52 -0.96 -2.62
N THR A 265 9.48 -1.65 -3.76
CA THR A 265 8.30 -2.37 -4.22
C THR A 265 8.62 -3.86 -4.33
N LEU A 266 7.97 -4.66 -3.48
CA LEU A 266 8.09 -6.11 -3.54
C LEU A 266 7.17 -6.66 -4.62
N TYR A 267 7.74 -7.26 -5.67
CA TYR A 267 6.98 -7.85 -6.76
C TYR A 267 6.65 -9.30 -6.49
N MET A 268 5.34 -9.61 -6.46
CA MET A 268 4.80 -10.97 -6.38
C MET A 268 4.39 -11.44 -7.79
N SER A 269 5.32 -11.35 -8.73
CA SER A 269 5.05 -11.52 -10.16
C SER A 269 4.96 -12.98 -10.62
N GLY A 270 5.38 -13.93 -9.78
CA GLY A 270 5.57 -15.32 -10.19
C GLY A 270 6.62 -15.47 -11.31
N GLY A 271 7.54 -14.51 -11.42
CA GLY A 271 8.56 -14.43 -12.47
C GLY A 271 8.15 -13.68 -13.73
N ARG A 272 6.88 -13.27 -13.87
CA ARG A 272 6.41 -12.49 -15.01
C ARG A 272 7.10 -11.12 -15.07
N GLY A 273 7.55 -10.72 -16.26
CA GLY A 273 8.33 -9.49 -16.48
C GLY A 273 9.82 -9.62 -16.13
N ILE A 274 10.27 -10.74 -15.56
CA ILE A 274 11.67 -11.01 -15.17
C ILE A 274 12.21 -12.25 -15.87
N ILE A 275 11.42 -13.32 -15.92
CA ILE A 275 11.84 -14.60 -16.53
C ILE A 275 11.39 -14.63 -17.98
N ASP A 276 12.33 -14.81 -18.90
CA ASP A 276 12.08 -15.04 -20.31
C ASP A 276 11.70 -16.53 -20.50
N LYS A 277 10.44 -16.77 -20.86
CA LYS A 277 9.96 -18.08 -21.30
C LYS A 277 10.16 -18.15 -22.82
N ARG A 278 11.29 -18.60 -23.25
CA ARG A 278 11.51 -18.98 -24.65
C ARG A 278 11.03 -20.39 -24.92
#